data_10bd9a97a263584f73cbfd882bba44ae
#
_entry.id   10bd9a97a263584f73cbfd882bba44ae
#
_cell.length_a   1.000
_cell.length_b   1.000
_cell.length_c   1.000
_cell.angle_alpha   90.00
_cell.angle_beta   90.00
_cell.angle_gamma   90.00
#
_symmetry.space_group_name_H-M   'P 1'
#
loop_
_entity.id
_entity.type
_entity.pdbx_description
1 polymer ?
#
loop_
_entity_poly.entity_id
_entity_poly.type
_entity_poly.pdbx_seq_one_letter_code
_entity_poly.pdbx_strand_id
1 'polypeptide(L)'
;MNPQLRQISELDRVIHEPGRLIIVALLSAVEECDFLYLQHETELNKGTLSSHLARLEEASYVEIEKTYRGKVPRTLLRLTPAGRAAFEEYRQKMKAVL
;
A
#
# COMPACT_ATOMS: atom_id res chain seq x y z
N MET A 1 -20.07 20.62 -9.28
CA MET A 1 -19.81 19.19 -9.48
C MET A 1 -20.72 18.38 -8.57
N ASN A 2 -21.22 17.28 -9.08
CA ASN A 2 -22.01 16.33 -8.31
C ASN A 2 -21.23 15.85 -7.07
N PRO A 3 -21.85 15.76 -5.87
CA PRO A 3 -21.14 15.34 -4.66
C PRO A 3 -20.43 13.97 -4.78
N GLN A 4 -21.04 13.01 -5.47
CA GLN A 4 -20.41 11.70 -5.68
C GLN A 4 -19.18 11.80 -6.56
N LEU A 5 -19.23 12.60 -7.63
CA LEU A 5 -18.08 12.82 -8.50
C LEU A 5 -16.97 13.57 -7.76
N ARG A 6 -17.35 14.49 -6.87
CA ARG A 6 -16.39 15.20 -6.03
C ARG A 6 -15.64 14.23 -5.11
N GLN A 7 -16.33 13.25 -4.53
CA GLN A 7 -15.71 12.25 -3.69
C GLN A 7 -14.66 11.45 -4.46
N ILE A 8 -14.92 11.14 -5.74
CA ILE A 8 -13.92 10.47 -6.57
C ILE A 8 -12.69 11.34 -6.74
N SER A 9 -12.87 12.65 -6.99
CA SER A 9 -11.74 13.57 -7.16
C SER A 9 -10.93 13.79 -5.87
N GLU A 10 -11.52 13.47 -4.72
CA GLU A 10 -10.88 13.62 -3.41
C GLU A 10 -10.26 12.32 -2.90
N LEU A 11 -10.29 11.24 -3.70
CA LEU A 11 -9.63 9.99 -3.33
C LEU A 11 -8.13 10.20 -3.16
N ASP A 12 -7.56 9.50 -2.18
CA ASP A 12 -6.13 9.53 -1.92
C ASP A 12 -5.36 9.08 -3.17
N ARG A 13 -4.58 9.96 -3.76
CA ARG A 13 -3.87 9.69 -5.02
C ARG A 13 -2.66 8.78 -4.86
N VAL A 14 -2.16 8.64 -3.65
CA VAL A 14 -1.09 7.69 -3.37
C VAL A 14 -1.66 6.28 -3.42
N ILE A 15 -2.83 6.07 -2.82
CA ILE A 15 -3.51 4.77 -2.81
C ILE A 15 -4.24 4.51 -4.12
N HIS A 16 -4.84 5.55 -4.73
CA HIS A 16 -5.63 5.40 -5.95
C HIS A 16 -4.73 5.27 -7.19
N GLU A 17 -4.00 4.19 -7.24
CA GLU A 17 -3.14 3.78 -8.34
C GLU A 17 -3.11 2.24 -8.27
N PRO A 18 -3.32 1.53 -9.40
CA PRO A 18 -3.53 0.07 -9.36
C PRO A 18 -2.47 -0.72 -8.60
N GLY A 19 -1.19 -0.45 -8.87
CA GLY A 19 -0.10 -1.16 -8.22
C GLY A 19 -0.03 -0.90 -6.72
N ARG A 20 -0.13 0.36 -6.32
CA ARG A 20 -0.11 0.72 -4.91
C ARG A 20 -1.36 0.24 -4.18
N LEU A 21 -2.51 0.27 -4.83
CA LEU A 21 -3.75 -0.25 -4.25
C LEU A 21 -3.64 -1.74 -3.94
N ILE A 22 -3.06 -2.54 -4.86
CA ILE A 22 -2.82 -3.96 -4.65
C ILE A 22 -1.91 -4.16 -3.43
N ILE A 23 -0.83 -3.39 -3.33
CA ILE A 23 0.12 -3.49 -2.22
C ILE A 23 -0.57 -3.18 -0.89
N VAL A 24 -1.29 -2.06 -0.83
CA VAL A 24 -1.96 -1.62 0.39
C VAL A 24 -3.04 -2.61 0.80
N ALA A 25 -3.81 -3.12 -0.15
CA ALA A 25 -4.85 -4.11 0.13
C ALA A 25 -4.25 -5.39 0.74
N LEU A 26 -3.14 -5.89 0.18
CA LEU A 26 -2.47 -7.06 0.73
C LEU A 26 -1.92 -6.78 2.13
N LEU A 27 -1.22 -5.67 2.30
CA LEU A 27 -0.64 -5.31 3.59
C LEU A 27 -1.70 -5.06 4.67
N SER A 28 -2.90 -4.64 4.28
CA SER A 28 -4.00 -4.44 5.24
C SER A 28 -4.50 -5.75 5.84
N ALA A 29 -4.26 -6.87 5.18
CA ALA A 29 -4.72 -8.19 5.60
C ALA A 29 -3.72 -8.91 6.50
N VAL A 30 -2.53 -8.36 6.72
CA VAL A 30 -1.45 -8.98 7.50
C VAL A 30 -0.85 -7.95 8.45
N GLU A 31 -0.15 -8.43 9.50
CA GLU A 31 0.62 -7.54 10.36
C GLU A 31 1.87 -7.04 9.65
N GLU A 32 2.54 -7.95 8.96
CA GLU A 32 3.72 -7.65 8.16
C GLU A 32 3.99 -8.80 7.18
N CYS A 33 4.77 -8.54 6.15
CA CYS A 33 5.27 -9.58 5.25
C CYS A 33 6.63 -9.16 4.71
N ASP A 34 7.37 -10.11 4.12
CA ASP A 34 8.63 -9.74 3.50
C ASP A 34 8.45 -9.37 2.03
N PHE A 35 9.50 -8.75 1.47
CA PHE A 35 9.50 -8.25 0.09
C PHE A 35 9.24 -9.37 -0.93
N LEU A 36 9.85 -10.54 -0.73
CA LEU A 36 9.73 -11.64 -1.68
C LEU A 36 8.30 -12.18 -1.71
N TYR A 37 7.67 -12.29 -0.54
CA TYR A 37 6.26 -12.69 -0.45
C TYR A 37 5.37 -11.69 -1.18
N LEU A 38 5.58 -10.39 -0.92
CA LEU A 38 4.77 -9.34 -1.56
C LEU A 38 4.96 -9.35 -3.07
N GLN A 39 6.20 -9.51 -3.53
CA GLN A 39 6.49 -9.59 -4.96
C GLN A 39 5.79 -10.78 -5.62
N HIS A 40 5.83 -11.94 -4.98
CA HIS A 40 5.20 -13.14 -5.48
C HIS A 40 3.68 -12.95 -5.58
N GLU A 41 3.06 -12.44 -4.52
CA GLU A 41 1.60 -12.29 -4.47
C GLU A 41 1.07 -11.21 -5.41
N THR A 42 1.82 -10.13 -5.59
CA THR A 42 1.38 -9.02 -6.46
C THR A 42 1.74 -9.21 -7.91
N GLU A 43 2.68 -10.12 -8.20
CA GLU A 43 3.22 -10.36 -9.54
C GLU A 43 3.88 -9.13 -10.17
N LEU A 44 4.19 -8.11 -9.37
CA LEU A 44 4.92 -6.94 -9.82
C LEU A 44 6.41 -7.26 -9.93
N ASN A 45 7.09 -6.67 -10.92
CA ASN A 45 8.54 -6.83 -10.98
C ASN A 45 9.22 -6.04 -9.85
N LYS A 46 10.47 -6.40 -9.55
CA LYS A 46 11.21 -5.84 -8.43
C LYS A 46 11.30 -4.31 -8.49
N GLY A 47 11.61 -3.76 -9.65
CA GLY A 47 11.77 -2.31 -9.81
C GLY A 47 10.46 -1.55 -9.59
N THR A 48 9.37 -2.05 -10.17
CA THR A 48 8.05 -1.45 -9.99
C THR A 48 7.60 -1.53 -8.54
N LEU A 49 7.77 -2.70 -7.91
CA LEU A 49 7.41 -2.88 -6.51
C LEU A 49 8.21 -1.93 -5.61
N SER A 50 9.53 -1.84 -5.81
CA SER A 50 10.39 -0.94 -5.04
C SER A 50 9.98 0.51 -5.20
N SER A 51 9.63 0.93 -6.42
CA SER A 51 9.20 2.29 -6.71
C SER A 51 7.88 2.62 -5.98
N HIS A 52 6.92 1.71 -6.04
CA HIS A 52 5.64 1.90 -5.34
C HIS A 52 5.82 1.93 -3.82
N LEU A 53 6.67 1.05 -3.28
CA LEU A 53 6.94 1.03 -1.84
C LEU A 53 7.62 2.33 -1.38
N ALA A 54 8.55 2.85 -2.18
CA ALA A 54 9.20 4.13 -1.87
C ALA A 54 8.18 5.26 -1.82
N ARG A 55 7.23 5.28 -2.75
CA ARG A 55 6.17 6.28 -2.78
C ARG A 55 5.24 6.18 -1.58
N LEU A 56 4.90 4.95 -1.18
CA LEU A 56 4.08 4.69 0.01
C LEU A 56 4.81 5.05 1.30
N GLU A 57 6.11 4.77 1.36
CA GLU A 57 6.95 5.14 2.51
C GLU A 57 7.04 6.66 2.65
N GLU A 58 7.24 7.37 1.54
CA GLU A 58 7.29 8.83 1.51
C GLU A 58 5.99 9.45 2.06
N ALA A 59 4.85 8.81 1.78
CA ALA A 59 3.56 9.24 2.30
C ALA A 59 3.34 8.82 3.75
N SER A 60 4.27 8.12 4.37
CA SER A 60 4.18 7.56 5.73
C SER A 60 3.11 6.47 5.88
N TYR A 61 2.75 5.81 4.78
CA TYR A 61 1.74 4.76 4.81
C TYR A 61 2.32 3.37 4.99
N VAL A 62 3.60 3.17 4.67
CA VAL A 62 4.29 1.90 4.79
C VAL A 62 5.60 2.11 5.53
N GLU A 63 5.92 1.17 6.41
CA GLU A 63 7.21 1.09 7.07
C GLU A 63 8.01 -0.04 6.44
N ILE A 64 9.26 0.25 6.08
CA ILE A 64 10.19 -0.70 5.47
C ILE A 64 11.32 -0.94 6.46
N GLU A 65 11.46 -2.18 6.89
CA GLU A 65 12.50 -2.56 7.84
C GLU A 65 13.45 -3.55 7.17
N LYS A 66 14.73 -3.18 7.10
CA LYS A 66 15.77 -4.08 6.60
C LYS A 66 16.39 -4.84 7.76
N THR A 67 16.34 -6.16 7.68
CA THR A 67 16.82 -7.04 8.73
C THR A 67 17.47 -8.28 8.12
N TYR A 68 17.66 -9.31 8.94
CA TYR A 68 18.28 -10.56 8.50
C TYR A 68 17.46 -11.74 9.02
N ARG A 69 17.46 -12.81 8.24
CA ARG A 69 17.01 -14.12 8.67
C ARG A 69 18.25 -15.02 8.67
N GLY A 70 18.85 -15.17 9.85
CA GLY A 70 20.18 -15.75 9.93
C GLY A 70 21.19 -14.82 9.26
N LYS A 71 21.87 -15.29 8.21
CA LYS A 71 22.83 -14.49 7.43
C LYS A 71 22.23 -13.90 6.15
N VAL A 72 20.96 -14.19 5.89
CA VAL A 72 20.29 -13.75 4.66
C VAL A 72 19.59 -12.41 4.89
N PRO A 73 19.89 -11.38 4.07
CA PRO A 73 19.16 -10.11 4.16
C PRO A 73 17.67 -10.30 3.90
N ARG A 74 16.87 -9.60 4.66
CA ARG A 74 15.41 -9.67 4.58
C ARG A 74 14.81 -8.28 4.72
N THR A 75 13.81 -7.95 3.91
CA THR A 75 13.08 -6.69 4.00
C THR A 75 11.66 -6.97 4.44
N LEU A 76 11.28 -6.41 5.58
CA LEU A 76 9.93 -6.51 6.13
C LEU A 76 9.15 -5.26 5.82
N LEU A 77 7.87 -5.44 5.52
CA LEU A 77 6.96 -4.39 5.09
C LEU A 77 5.69 -4.47 5.91
N ARG A 78 5.21 -3.31 6.39
CA ARG A 78 3.96 -3.23 7.13
C ARG A 78 3.29 -1.89 6.89
N LEU A 79 1.95 -1.88 6.95
CA LEU A 79 1.21 -0.61 6.96
C LEU A 79 1.43 0.06 8.30
N THR A 80 1.60 1.38 8.26
CA THR A 80 1.58 2.20 9.47
C THR A 80 0.13 2.42 9.91
N PRO A 81 -0.10 2.90 11.15
CA PRO A 81 -1.45 3.34 11.54
C PRO A 81 -2.04 4.36 10.58
N ALA A 82 -1.21 5.29 10.09
CA ALA A 82 -1.65 6.28 9.09
C ALA A 82 -2.07 5.61 7.78
N GLY A 83 -1.31 4.59 7.34
CA GLY A 83 -1.65 3.85 6.12
C GLY A 83 -2.95 3.07 6.26
N ARG A 84 -3.17 2.46 7.42
CA ARG A 84 -4.43 1.75 7.70
C ARG A 84 -5.62 2.70 7.72
N ALA A 85 -5.48 3.86 8.35
CA ALA A 85 -6.53 4.87 8.38
C ALA A 85 -6.82 5.42 6.98
N ALA A 86 -5.78 5.71 6.19
CA ALA A 86 -5.94 6.20 4.83
C ALA A 86 -6.65 5.19 3.93
N PHE A 87 -6.32 3.90 4.08
CA PHE A 87 -6.96 2.85 3.30
C PHE A 87 -8.44 2.68 3.67
N GLU A 88 -8.76 2.75 4.96
CA GLU A 88 -10.16 2.67 5.39
C GLU A 88 -10.98 3.84 4.86
N GLU A 89 -10.44 5.05 4.90
CA GLU A 89 -11.09 6.22 4.32
C GLU A 89 -11.28 6.05 2.82
N TYR A 90 -10.27 5.53 2.12
CA TYR A 90 -10.35 5.24 0.69
C TYR A 90 -11.49 4.27 0.39
N ARG A 91 -11.60 3.19 1.18
CA ARG A 91 -12.65 2.19 0.99
C ARG A 91 -14.04 2.79 1.20
N GLN A 92 -14.21 3.62 2.23
CA GLN A 92 -15.49 4.25 2.51
C GLN A 92 -15.92 5.19 1.38
N LYS A 93 -14.99 5.97 0.85
CA LYS A 93 -15.27 6.85 -0.28
C LYS A 93 -15.63 6.07 -1.53
N MET A 94 -14.94 4.97 -1.81
CA MET A 94 -15.25 4.11 -2.95
C MET A 94 -16.62 3.48 -2.83
N LYS A 95 -17.01 3.02 -1.64
CA LYS A 95 -18.35 2.47 -1.41
C LYS A 95 -19.44 3.50 -1.68
N ALA A 96 -19.20 4.76 -1.35
CA ALA A 96 -20.17 5.83 -1.53
C ALA A 96 -20.44 6.15 -3.01
N VAL A 97 -19.51 5.85 -3.90
CA VAL A 97 -19.63 6.19 -5.33
C VAL A 97 -19.83 4.95 -6.23
N LEU A 98 -19.68 3.77 -5.69
CA LEU A 98 -19.91 2.51 -6.40
C LEU A 98 -21.12 1.80 -5.82
#